data_a4ac2f7a48dc676fa62e982149c45011
#
_entry.id   a4ac2f7a48dc676fa62e982149c45011
#
_cell.length_a   1.000
_cell.length_b   1.000
_cell.length_c   1.000
_cell.angle_alpha   90.00
_cell.angle_beta   90.00
_cell.angle_gamma   90.00
#
_symmetry.space_group_name_H-M   'P 1'
#
loop_
_entity.id
_entity.type
_entity.pdbx_description
1 polymer ?
#
loop_
_entity_poly.entity_id
_entity_poly.type
_entity_poly.pdbx_seq_one_letter_code
_entity_poly.pdbx_strand_id
1 'polypeptide(L)'
;KKDGFTLAQEIRQANAEIPIIFLTAKTLKEDILEGFKIGADDYITKPFSMEELTFRIEAILRRVRGKRNKESNIYKIGRFTFDTQKQILAIDGKQTKLTTKESELLGLLCAHANEILQRDFALKTIWIDDNYFNARSMDVYITKLRKHLKEDDSIEIINIHGKGYKLITPEVE
;
A
#
# COMPACT_ATOMS: atom_id res chain seq x y z
N LYS A 1 -27.13 1.99 -12.18
CA LYS A 1 -26.18 0.87 -12.24
C LYS A 1 -24.82 1.35 -11.71
N LYS A 2 -24.32 0.74 -10.64
CA LYS A 2 -23.01 1.08 -10.08
C LYS A 2 -21.90 0.56 -10.99
N ASP A 3 -20.87 1.37 -11.21
CA ASP A 3 -19.66 0.89 -11.86
C ASP A 3 -18.71 0.19 -10.85
N GLY A 4 -17.66 -0.45 -11.36
CA GLY A 4 -16.72 -1.19 -10.53
C GLY A 4 -15.93 -0.31 -9.56
N PHE A 5 -15.60 0.91 -9.94
CA PHE A 5 -14.90 1.84 -9.07
C PHE A 5 -15.74 2.28 -7.87
N THR A 6 -17.01 2.60 -8.11
CA THR A 6 -17.95 2.97 -7.05
C THR A 6 -18.15 1.80 -6.07
N LEU A 7 -18.33 0.59 -6.59
CA LEU A 7 -18.46 -0.61 -5.77
C LEU A 7 -17.20 -0.84 -4.92
N ALA A 8 -16.03 -0.72 -5.52
CA ALA A 8 -14.76 -0.91 -4.81
C ALA A 8 -14.57 0.14 -3.71
N GLN A 9 -14.96 1.39 -3.95
CA GLN A 9 -14.93 2.44 -2.92
C GLN A 9 -15.80 2.08 -1.71
N GLU A 10 -17.02 1.63 -1.97
CA GLU A 10 -17.94 1.21 -0.90
C GLU A 10 -17.39 0.02 -0.11
N ILE A 11 -16.85 -0.98 -0.81
CA ILE A 11 -16.21 -2.15 -0.16
C ILE A 11 -15.04 -1.67 0.70
N ARG A 12 -14.20 -0.79 0.17
CA ARG A 12 -13.00 -0.32 0.90
C ARG A 12 -13.36 0.50 2.13
N GLN A 13 -14.43 1.27 2.08
CA GLN A 13 -14.94 2.00 3.25
C GLN A 13 -15.45 1.04 4.34
N ALA A 14 -16.08 -0.06 3.94
CA ALA A 14 -16.58 -1.07 4.86
C ALA A 14 -15.46 -1.97 5.40
N ASN A 15 -14.48 -2.30 4.57
CA ASN A 15 -13.38 -3.19 4.93
C ASN A 15 -12.10 -2.80 4.18
N ALA A 16 -11.14 -2.24 4.93
CA ALA A 16 -9.86 -1.80 4.39
C ALA A 16 -8.90 -2.96 4.05
N GLU A 17 -9.16 -4.16 4.54
CA GLU A 17 -8.25 -5.30 4.43
C GLU A 17 -8.60 -6.27 3.30
N ILE A 18 -9.86 -6.32 2.86
CA ILE A 18 -10.26 -7.28 1.83
C ILE A 18 -9.48 -7.01 0.53
N PRO A 19 -8.84 -8.04 -0.07
CA PRO A 19 -8.14 -7.84 -1.33
C PRO A 19 -9.12 -7.53 -2.48
N ILE A 20 -8.73 -6.57 -3.32
CA ILE A 20 -9.51 -6.16 -4.49
C ILE A 20 -8.62 -6.21 -5.72
N ILE A 21 -9.06 -6.91 -6.76
CA ILE A 21 -8.44 -6.94 -8.07
C ILE A 21 -9.43 -6.41 -9.09
N PHE A 22 -9.05 -5.40 -9.86
CA PHE A 22 -9.86 -4.95 -10.99
C PHE A 22 -9.56 -5.77 -12.25
N LEU A 23 -10.61 -6.28 -12.89
CA LEU A 23 -10.55 -6.91 -14.21
C LEU A 23 -11.29 -6.02 -15.18
N THR A 24 -10.60 -5.44 -16.16
CA THR A 24 -11.21 -4.41 -16.98
C THR A 24 -10.58 -4.31 -18.38
N ALA A 25 -11.36 -3.82 -19.35
CA ALA A 25 -10.84 -3.44 -20.66
C ALA A 25 -10.22 -2.02 -20.67
N LYS A 26 -10.36 -1.26 -19.58
CA LYS A 26 -9.82 0.10 -19.49
C LYS A 26 -8.29 0.04 -19.33
N THR A 27 -7.58 0.62 -20.28
CA THR A 27 -6.11 0.60 -20.34
C THR A 27 -5.50 1.99 -20.16
N LEU A 28 -6.30 3.04 -20.03
CA LEU A 28 -5.79 4.39 -19.83
C LEU A 28 -5.13 4.51 -18.47
N LYS A 29 -4.03 5.24 -18.41
CA LYS A 29 -3.27 5.46 -17.18
C LYS A 29 -4.13 6.05 -16.06
N GLU A 30 -5.02 6.97 -16.40
CA GLU A 30 -5.92 7.63 -15.45
C GLU A 30 -6.87 6.62 -14.79
N ASP A 31 -7.41 5.67 -15.55
CA ASP A 31 -8.30 4.62 -15.01
C ASP A 31 -7.55 3.68 -14.08
N ILE A 32 -6.33 3.31 -14.44
CA ILE A 32 -5.46 2.44 -13.63
C ILE A 32 -5.09 3.14 -12.32
N LEU A 33 -4.69 4.41 -12.40
CA LEU A 33 -4.35 5.21 -11.22
C LEU A 33 -5.57 5.38 -10.31
N GLU A 34 -6.76 5.58 -10.86
CA GLU A 34 -8.00 5.66 -10.08
C GLU A 34 -8.27 4.37 -9.31
N GLY A 35 -8.07 3.21 -9.96
CA GLY A 35 -8.18 1.91 -9.29
C GLY A 35 -7.25 1.78 -8.09
N PHE A 36 -5.99 2.21 -8.23
CA PHE A 36 -5.03 2.18 -7.12
C PHE A 36 -5.32 3.24 -6.05
N LYS A 37 -5.85 4.41 -6.42
CA LYS A 37 -6.30 5.42 -5.45
C LYS A 37 -7.41 4.89 -4.55
N ILE A 38 -8.29 4.07 -5.07
CA ILE A 38 -9.35 3.40 -4.30
C ILE A 38 -8.74 2.38 -3.31
N GLY A 39 -7.54 1.90 -3.58
CA GLY A 39 -6.85 0.93 -2.73
C GLY A 39 -6.90 -0.49 -3.28
N ALA A 40 -6.94 -0.64 -4.60
CA ALA A 40 -6.85 -1.94 -5.25
C ALA A 40 -5.49 -2.61 -4.98
N ASP A 41 -5.51 -3.92 -4.82
CA ASP A 41 -4.30 -4.72 -4.65
C ASP A 41 -3.65 -5.05 -6.00
N ASP A 42 -4.45 -5.15 -7.04
CA ASP A 42 -3.97 -5.37 -8.40
C ASP A 42 -4.96 -4.87 -9.43
N TYR A 43 -4.52 -4.76 -10.67
CA TYR A 43 -5.30 -4.27 -11.80
C TYR A 43 -4.89 -5.06 -13.04
N ILE A 44 -5.81 -5.83 -13.59
CA ILE A 44 -5.57 -6.71 -14.74
C ILE A 44 -6.42 -6.23 -15.91
N THR A 45 -5.78 -5.96 -17.04
CA THR A 45 -6.47 -5.52 -18.25
C THR A 45 -6.87 -6.71 -19.12
N LYS A 46 -8.05 -6.64 -19.73
CA LYS A 46 -8.53 -7.63 -20.70
C LYS A 46 -7.88 -7.39 -22.07
N PRO A 47 -7.49 -8.43 -22.82
CA PRO A 47 -7.62 -9.84 -22.50
C PRO A 47 -6.56 -10.32 -21.50
N PHE A 48 -6.90 -11.28 -20.64
CA PHE A 48 -5.96 -11.92 -19.71
C PHE A 48 -6.15 -13.44 -19.76
N SER A 49 -5.10 -14.19 -19.33
CA SER A 49 -5.23 -15.64 -19.19
C SER A 49 -5.76 -16.01 -17.80
N MET A 50 -6.45 -17.13 -17.72
CA MET A 50 -6.88 -17.67 -16.42
C MET A 50 -5.70 -18.05 -15.54
N GLU A 51 -4.59 -18.46 -16.15
CA GLU A 51 -3.35 -18.76 -15.42
C GLU A 51 -2.79 -17.52 -14.72
N GLU A 52 -2.75 -16.40 -15.43
CA GLU A 52 -2.31 -15.12 -14.87
C GLU A 52 -3.21 -14.68 -13.71
N LEU A 53 -4.53 -14.72 -13.90
CA LEU A 53 -5.48 -14.35 -12.86
C LEU A 53 -5.33 -15.24 -11.63
N THR A 54 -5.27 -16.55 -11.81
CA THR A 54 -5.10 -17.53 -10.72
C THR A 54 -3.80 -17.28 -9.96
N PHE A 55 -2.69 -17.07 -10.68
CA PHE A 55 -1.39 -16.76 -10.08
C PHE A 55 -1.46 -15.51 -9.20
N ARG A 56 -2.08 -14.44 -9.69
CA ARG A 56 -2.19 -13.17 -8.93
C ARG A 56 -3.08 -13.33 -7.69
N ILE A 57 -4.19 -14.04 -7.81
CA ILE A 57 -5.07 -14.33 -6.66
C ILE A 57 -4.32 -15.13 -5.60
N GLU A 58 -3.64 -16.20 -6.00
CA GLU A 58 -2.87 -17.05 -5.07
C GLU A 58 -1.77 -16.27 -4.37
N ALA A 59 -1.05 -15.41 -5.09
CA ALA A 59 0.02 -14.60 -4.51
C ALA A 59 -0.53 -13.62 -3.46
N ILE A 60 -1.67 -12.99 -3.72
CA ILE A 60 -2.32 -12.08 -2.78
C ILE A 60 -2.81 -12.84 -1.54
N LEU A 61 -3.47 -13.98 -1.72
CA LEU A 61 -3.98 -14.80 -0.62
C LEU A 61 -2.84 -15.37 0.25
N ARG A 62 -1.73 -15.73 -0.35
CA ARG A 62 -0.54 -16.20 0.37
C ARG A 62 0.00 -15.11 1.30
N ARG A 63 0.05 -13.87 0.85
CA ARG A 63 0.48 -12.74 1.66
C ARG A 63 -0.47 -12.48 2.83
N VAL A 64 -1.77 -12.53 2.59
CA VAL A 64 -2.79 -12.38 3.64
C VAL A 64 -2.64 -13.46 4.71
N ARG A 65 -2.44 -14.71 4.30
CA ARG A 65 -2.22 -15.84 5.23
C ARG A 65 -0.93 -15.68 6.02
N GLY A 66 0.15 -15.26 5.36
CA GLY A 66 1.44 -15.03 6.01
C GLY A 66 1.38 -13.96 7.09
N LYS A 67 0.56 -12.92 6.91
CA LYS A 67 0.36 -11.86 7.91
C LYS A 67 -0.33 -12.35 9.18
N ARG A 68 -1.29 -13.27 9.05
CA ARG A 68 -2.03 -13.82 10.22
C ARG A 68 -1.13 -14.57 11.19
N ASN A 69 0.02 -15.06 10.72
CA ASN A 69 0.95 -15.86 11.49
C ASN A 69 2.19 -15.07 11.97
N LYS A 70 2.30 -13.78 11.67
CA LYS A 70 3.42 -12.94 12.11
C LYS A 70 3.06 -12.21 13.41
N GLU A 71 4.05 -12.13 14.30
CA GLU A 71 3.90 -11.28 15.48
C GLU A 71 3.67 -9.83 15.07
N SER A 72 2.82 -9.16 15.85
CA SER A 72 2.54 -7.75 15.64
C SER A 72 3.79 -6.91 15.92
N ASN A 73 4.23 -6.15 14.93
CA ASN A 73 5.27 -5.13 15.11
C ASN A 73 4.58 -3.78 15.31
N ILE A 74 4.88 -3.15 16.44
CA ILE A 74 4.40 -1.80 16.73
C ILE A 74 5.59 -0.85 16.57
N TYR A 75 5.46 0.09 15.64
CA TYR A 75 6.46 1.14 15.41
C TYR A 75 6.02 2.44 16.03
N LYS A 76 6.96 3.11 16.69
CA LYS A 76 6.78 4.47 17.15
C LYS A 76 7.48 5.42 16.17
N ILE A 77 6.70 6.24 15.47
CA ILE A 77 7.18 7.14 14.43
C ILE A 77 6.85 8.57 14.84
N GLY A 78 7.81 9.28 15.42
CA GLY A 78 7.54 10.59 16.02
C GLY A 78 6.42 10.47 17.07
N ARG A 79 5.33 11.22 16.89
CA ARG A 79 4.15 11.11 17.76
C ARG A 79 3.16 10.01 17.36
N PHE A 80 3.39 9.36 16.21
CA PHE A 80 2.54 8.27 15.74
C PHE A 80 2.92 6.93 16.35
N THR A 81 1.91 6.08 16.51
CA THR A 81 2.07 4.65 16.79
C THR A 81 1.46 3.89 15.62
N PHE A 82 2.20 2.95 15.06
CA PHE A 82 1.75 2.13 13.94
C PHE A 82 1.76 0.64 14.31
N ASP A 83 0.56 0.04 14.33
CA ASP A 83 0.40 -1.41 14.55
C ASP A 83 0.25 -2.10 13.19
N THR A 84 1.27 -2.87 12.82
CA THR A 84 1.32 -3.52 11.50
C THR A 84 0.29 -4.62 11.34
N GLN A 85 -0.06 -5.32 12.39
CA GLN A 85 -1.02 -6.41 12.34
C GLN A 85 -2.45 -5.90 12.22
N LYS A 86 -2.80 -4.90 13.04
CA LYS A 86 -4.11 -4.27 13.01
C LYS A 86 -4.26 -3.26 11.87
N GLN A 87 -3.16 -2.86 11.25
CA GLN A 87 -3.11 -1.83 10.20
C GLN A 87 -3.65 -0.49 10.68
N ILE A 88 -3.36 -0.14 11.93
CA ILE A 88 -3.83 1.09 12.56
C ILE A 88 -2.67 2.04 12.80
N LEU A 89 -2.83 3.26 12.30
CA LEU A 89 -1.96 4.40 12.58
C LEU A 89 -2.66 5.32 13.55
N ALA A 90 -2.03 5.62 14.68
CA ALA A 90 -2.64 6.42 15.73
C ALA A 90 -1.76 7.61 16.11
N ILE A 91 -2.39 8.75 16.38
CA ILE A 91 -1.76 9.97 16.89
C ILE A 91 -2.75 10.72 17.77
N ASP A 92 -2.32 11.16 18.93
CA ASP A 92 -3.11 12.03 19.83
C ASP A 92 -4.56 11.50 20.07
N GLY A 93 -4.70 10.19 20.22
CA GLY A 93 -6.00 9.55 20.45
C GLY A 93 -6.83 9.31 19.19
N LYS A 94 -6.38 9.75 18.02
CA LYS A 94 -7.04 9.48 16.74
C LYS A 94 -6.46 8.24 16.10
N GLN A 95 -7.32 7.37 15.60
CA GLN A 95 -6.91 6.15 14.89
C GLN A 95 -7.34 6.20 13.43
N THR A 96 -6.43 5.81 12.54
CA THR A 96 -6.69 5.68 11.11
C THR A 96 -6.42 4.25 10.69
N LYS A 97 -7.42 3.60 10.10
CA LYS A 97 -7.25 2.26 9.53
C LYS A 97 -6.63 2.39 8.15
N LEU A 98 -5.47 1.77 7.96
CA LEU A 98 -4.80 1.74 6.67
C LEU A 98 -5.27 0.54 5.84
N THR A 99 -5.25 0.70 4.51
CA THR A 99 -5.44 -0.46 3.62
C THR A 99 -4.22 -1.37 3.71
N THR A 100 -4.36 -2.60 3.24
CA THR A 100 -3.28 -3.59 3.30
C THR A 100 -2.00 -3.08 2.62
N LYS A 101 -2.11 -2.49 1.43
CA LYS A 101 -0.93 -1.98 0.70
C LYS A 101 -0.30 -0.76 1.37
N GLU A 102 -1.12 0.16 1.88
CA GLU A 102 -0.62 1.29 2.66
C GLU A 102 0.15 0.80 3.89
N SER A 103 -0.41 -0.17 4.60
CA SER A 103 0.21 -0.75 5.79
C SER A 103 1.51 -1.48 5.48
N GLU A 104 1.55 -2.27 4.41
CA GLU A 104 2.76 -2.97 3.97
C GLU A 104 3.87 -1.99 3.60
N LEU A 105 3.55 -0.95 2.85
CA LEU A 105 4.53 0.05 2.44
C LEU A 105 5.04 0.86 3.64
N LEU A 106 4.16 1.29 4.52
CA LEU A 106 4.57 1.99 5.74
C LEU A 106 5.45 1.10 6.63
N GLY A 107 5.10 -0.18 6.76
CA GLY A 107 5.90 -1.14 7.51
C GLY A 107 7.32 -1.29 6.96
N LEU A 108 7.49 -1.35 5.64
CA LEU A 108 8.82 -1.37 5.01
C LEU A 108 9.59 -0.07 5.26
N LEU A 109 8.93 1.07 5.14
CA LEU A 109 9.56 2.37 5.41
C LEU A 109 10.03 2.46 6.87
N CYS A 110 9.24 1.98 7.81
CA CYS A 110 9.61 1.95 9.22
C CYS A 110 10.77 1.01 9.50
N ALA A 111 10.78 -0.17 8.89
CA ALA A 111 11.88 -1.14 9.03
C ALA A 111 13.20 -0.60 8.48
N HIS A 112 13.14 0.33 7.53
CA HIS A 112 14.29 1.01 6.91
C HIS A 112 14.32 2.50 7.24
N ALA A 113 13.82 2.88 8.42
CA ALA A 113 13.73 4.29 8.82
C ALA A 113 15.08 4.98 8.73
N ASN A 114 15.08 6.20 8.17
CA ASN A 114 16.27 7.01 7.93
C ASN A 114 17.29 6.38 6.96
N GLU A 115 16.87 5.33 6.24
CA GLU A 115 17.64 4.68 5.19
C GLU A 115 16.85 4.72 3.88
N ILE A 116 17.54 4.49 2.76
CA ILE A 116 16.89 4.44 1.45
C ILE A 116 16.17 3.11 1.29
N LEU A 117 14.84 3.17 1.14
CA LEU A 117 14.04 2.03 0.69
C LEU A 117 14.08 2.02 -0.84
N GLN A 118 14.82 1.06 -1.42
CA GLN A 118 14.93 0.96 -2.86
C GLN A 118 13.59 0.59 -3.49
N ARG A 119 13.23 1.30 -4.57
CA ARG A 119 11.94 1.10 -5.25
C ARG A 119 11.75 -0.35 -5.70
N ASP A 120 12.76 -0.94 -6.35
CA ASP A 120 12.68 -2.30 -6.87
C ASP A 120 12.45 -3.32 -5.75
N PHE A 121 13.15 -3.17 -4.65
CA PHE A 121 12.97 -4.03 -3.48
C PHE A 121 11.54 -3.93 -2.91
N ALA A 122 11.02 -2.72 -2.75
CA ALA A 122 9.67 -2.51 -2.25
C ALA A 122 8.61 -3.08 -3.20
N LEU A 123 8.78 -2.86 -4.51
CA LEU A 123 7.87 -3.39 -5.52
C LEU A 123 7.82 -4.93 -5.50
N LYS A 124 8.96 -5.59 -5.43
CA LYS A 124 9.04 -7.05 -5.37
C LYS A 124 8.50 -7.62 -4.06
N THR A 125 8.63 -6.87 -2.97
CA THR A 125 8.18 -7.31 -1.64
C THR A 125 6.66 -7.15 -1.48
N ILE A 126 6.09 -6.06 -1.96
CA ILE A 126 4.66 -5.71 -1.75
C ILE A 126 3.81 -6.14 -2.94
N TRP A 127 4.30 -5.93 -4.16
CA TRP A 127 3.61 -6.28 -5.39
C TRP A 127 4.28 -7.50 -6.03
N ILE A 128 3.55 -8.16 -6.95
CA ILE A 128 4.03 -9.41 -7.58
C ILE A 128 5.22 -9.16 -8.50
N ASP A 129 5.23 -8.02 -9.16
CA ASP A 129 6.28 -7.64 -10.10
C ASP A 129 6.56 -6.14 -10.03
N ASP A 130 7.62 -5.71 -10.70
CA ASP A 130 8.07 -4.32 -10.76
C ASP A 130 7.70 -3.62 -12.07
N ASN A 131 6.59 -4.04 -12.70
CA ASN A 131 6.15 -3.45 -13.95
C ASN A 131 5.74 -1.97 -13.78
N TYR A 132 5.56 -1.30 -14.92
CA TYR A 132 5.24 0.14 -14.96
C TYR A 132 4.02 0.51 -14.10
N PHE A 133 2.97 -0.31 -14.11
CA PHE A 133 1.74 0.00 -13.38
C PHE A 133 1.98 -0.05 -11.88
N ASN A 134 2.71 -1.04 -11.39
CA ASN A 134 3.03 -1.15 -9.97
C ASN A 134 3.94 -0.02 -9.50
N ALA A 135 4.90 0.42 -10.32
CA ALA A 135 5.72 1.58 -10.02
C ALA A 135 4.88 2.85 -9.84
N ARG A 136 3.88 3.06 -10.71
CA ARG A 136 2.96 4.21 -10.60
C ARG A 136 2.05 4.08 -9.39
N SER A 137 1.61 2.87 -9.05
CA SER A 137 0.79 2.66 -7.86
C SER A 137 1.57 2.99 -6.58
N MET A 138 2.86 2.68 -6.52
CA MET A 138 3.69 3.05 -5.39
C MET A 138 3.68 4.56 -5.14
N ASP A 139 3.82 5.37 -6.19
CA ASP A 139 3.78 6.84 -6.06
C ASP A 139 2.43 7.32 -5.48
N VAL A 140 1.32 6.68 -5.86
CA VAL A 140 0.00 6.96 -5.29
C VAL A 140 -0.04 6.63 -3.80
N TYR A 141 0.49 5.48 -3.38
CA TYR A 141 0.52 5.08 -1.98
C TYR A 141 1.44 5.97 -1.13
N ILE A 142 2.58 6.40 -1.67
CA ILE A 142 3.45 7.37 -1.00
C ILE A 142 2.70 8.68 -0.75
N THR A 143 1.94 9.16 -1.73
CA THR A 143 1.13 10.37 -1.57
C THR A 143 0.08 10.22 -0.47
N LYS A 144 -0.58 9.07 -0.40
CA LYS A 144 -1.54 8.76 0.67
C LYS A 144 -0.88 8.72 2.04
N LEU A 145 0.27 8.06 2.14
CA LEU A 145 1.01 7.99 3.41
C LEU A 145 1.47 9.36 3.88
N ARG A 146 1.90 10.23 2.98
CA ARG A 146 2.23 11.62 3.32
C ARG A 146 1.04 12.36 3.94
N LYS A 147 -0.16 12.15 3.42
CA LYS A 147 -1.38 12.72 3.99
C LYS A 147 -1.66 12.17 5.39
N HIS A 148 -1.52 10.87 5.58
CA HIS A 148 -1.76 10.26 6.89
C HIS A 148 -0.76 10.75 7.95
N LEU A 149 0.46 11.06 7.57
CA LEU A 149 1.56 11.43 8.48
C LEU A 149 1.72 12.95 8.68
N LYS A 150 0.92 13.77 8.03
CA LYS A 150 1.11 15.23 8.00
C LYS A 150 0.98 15.93 9.36
N GLU A 151 0.33 15.33 10.33
CA GLU A 151 0.11 15.95 11.66
C GLU A 151 1.38 16.02 12.53
N ASP A 152 2.45 15.37 12.11
CA ASP A 152 3.75 15.45 12.78
C ASP A 152 4.82 15.93 11.79
N ASP A 153 5.23 17.18 11.91
CA ASP A 153 6.20 17.82 11.02
C ASP A 153 7.62 17.24 11.12
N SER A 154 7.91 16.45 12.17
CA SER A 154 9.20 15.77 12.31
C SER A 154 9.33 14.56 11.41
N ILE A 155 8.26 14.15 10.74
CA ILE A 155 8.20 12.99 9.86
C ILE A 155 8.04 13.46 8.42
N GLU A 156 8.87 12.92 7.52
CA GLU A 156 8.81 13.22 6.11
C GLU A 156 9.17 11.99 5.28
N ILE A 157 8.47 11.77 4.17
CA ILE A 157 8.84 10.78 3.17
C ILE A 157 9.38 11.55 1.96
N ILE A 158 10.68 11.42 1.71
CA ILE A 158 11.34 12.10 0.61
C ILE A 158 11.64 11.15 -0.54
N ASN A 159 11.64 11.67 -1.77
CA ASN A 159 12.09 10.94 -2.95
C ASN A 159 13.61 11.02 -3.05
N ILE A 160 14.24 9.87 -3.29
CA ILE A 160 15.66 9.81 -3.65
C ILE A 160 15.72 9.49 -5.13
N HIS A 161 16.06 10.47 -5.94
CA HIS A 161 16.00 10.37 -7.40
C HIS A 161 16.71 9.13 -7.94
N GLY A 162 16.02 8.36 -8.76
CA GLY A 162 16.54 7.13 -9.38
C GLY A 162 16.75 5.94 -8.45
N LYS A 163 16.46 6.07 -7.16
CA LYS A 163 16.68 5.00 -6.16
C LYS A 163 15.42 4.54 -5.45
N GLY A 164 14.65 5.47 -4.88
CA GLY A 164 13.47 5.11 -4.13
C GLY A 164 13.02 6.21 -3.17
N TYR A 165 12.67 5.81 -1.95
CA TYR A 165 12.12 6.71 -0.94
C TYR A 165 12.87 6.57 0.38
N LYS A 166 12.77 7.59 1.21
CA LYS A 166 13.35 7.58 2.53
C LYS A 166 12.37 8.19 3.53
N LEU A 167 12.06 7.44 4.58
CA LEU A 167 11.29 7.95 5.71
C LEU A 167 12.26 8.65 6.67
N ILE A 168 12.12 9.96 6.79
CA ILE A 168 12.84 10.77 7.77
C ILE A 168 11.98 10.85 9.02
N THR A 169 12.54 10.44 10.14
CA THR A 169 11.83 10.45 11.41
C THR A 169 12.86 10.55 12.55
N PRO A 170 12.47 11.08 13.73
CA PRO A 170 13.26 10.85 14.95
C PRO A 170 13.41 9.34 15.17
N GLU A 171 14.25 8.94 16.11
CA GLU A 171 14.51 7.52 16.34
C GLU A 171 13.23 6.68 16.36
N VAL A 172 13.25 5.55 15.65
CA VAL A 172 12.19 4.56 15.64
C VAL A 172 12.53 3.51 16.68
N GLU A 173 11.68 3.45 17.71
CA GLU A 173 11.80 2.44 18.76
C GLU A 173 10.99 1.17 18.43
#